data_d775a626f991be9037fc5ae180056471
#
_entry.id   d775a626f991be9037fc5ae180056471
#
_cell.length_a   1.000
_cell.length_b   1.000
_cell.length_c   1.000
_cell.angle_alpha   90.00
_cell.angle_beta   90.00
_cell.angle_gamma   90.00
#
_symmetry.space_group_name_H-M   'P 1'
#
loop_
_entity.id
_entity.type
_entity.pdbx_description
1 polymer ?
#
loop_
_entity_poly.entity_id
_entity_poly.type
_entity_poly.pdbx_seq_one_letter_code
_entity_poly.pdbx_strand_id
1 'polypeptide(L)'
;KTWSRADGGWYPASKKVVAYYMDPRNFLNDTGVYQFMTHSYDGSNQNANTVAAVVKGTFMETRKPGGGYSNYASLINAVGKASNVNPNVLAAMIVQEQGSKGTSSLISGTVRGYKGYYNFFNVNAYETPSHNKITNGLIYAKNHGWNSVYSSIKGGADFYYRDYVSKKQNTYYLKKFNVNNGLSSVATHQYMTNVQGAAG
;
A
#
# COMPACT_ATOMS: atom_id res chain seq x y z
N LYS A 1 19.61 -30.06 8.64
CA LYS A 1 19.64 -28.75 9.34
C LYS A 1 18.23 -28.41 9.75
N THR A 2 17.93 -28.41 11.04
CA THR A 2 16.68 -27.90 11.60
C THR A 2 16.68 -26.38 11.47
N TRP A 3 15.80 -25.85 10.65
CA TRP A 3 15.62 -24.41 10.53
C TRP A 3 14.83 -23.94 11.75
N SER A 4 15.38 -23.01 12.54
CA SER A 4 14.60 -22.34 13.58
C SER A 4 13.53 -21.45 12.95
N ARG A 5 12.34 -21.47 13.51
CA ARG A 5 11.28 -20.53 13.13
C ARG A 5 11.75 -19.09 13.35
N ALA A 6 11.65 -18.27 12.33
CA ALA A 6 11.71 -16.84 12.47
C ALA A 6 10.42 -16.32 13.10
N ASP A 7 10.38 -15.04 13.45
CA ASP A 7 9.21 -14.38 14.03
C ASP A 7 7.94 -14.60 13.19
N GLY A 8 6.79 -14.76 13.85
CA GLY A 8 5.49 -14.98 13.20
C GLY A 8 5.31 -16.33 12.49
N GLY A 9 6.20 -17.31 12.74
CA GLY A 9 6.09 -18.64 12.11
C GLY A 9 6.74 -18.77 10.75
N TRP A 10 7.49 -17.77 10.30
CA TRP A 10 8.27 -17.80 9.07
C TRP A 10 9.57 -18.59 9.22
N TYR A 11 10.02 -19.17 8.12
CA TYR A 11 11.34 -19.80 8.02
C TYR A 11 12.26 -18.95 7.13
N PRO A 12 13.56 -18.84 7.46
CA PRO A 12 14.52 -18.19 6.59
C PRO A 12 14.55 -18.86 5.21
N ALA A 13 14.38 -18.08 4.16
CA ALA A 13 14.52 -18.59 2.80
C ALA A 13 15.98 -18.98 2.50
N SER A 14 16.20 -20.06 1.77
CA SER A 14 17.54 -20.43 1.35
C SER A 14 18.09 -19.41 0.35
N LYS A 15 19.43 -19.29 0.26
CA LYS A 15 20.09 -18.41 -0.73
C LYS A 15 19.60 -18.69 -2.16
N LYS A 16 19.35 -19.95 -2.50
CA LYS A 16 18.83 -20.34 -3.83
C LYS A 16 17.42 -19.81 -4.07
N VAL A 17 16.56 -19.87 -3.07
CA VAL A 17 15.18 -19.32 -3.18
C VAL A 17 15.22 -17.81 -3.30
N VAL A 18 16.02 -17.13 -2.49
CA VAL A 18 16.18 -15.66 -2.59
C VAL A 18 16.68 -15.27 -3.98
N ALA A 19 17.75 -15.93 -4.48
CA ALA A 19 18.29 -15.67 -5.80
C ALA A 19 17.26 -15.88 -6.93
N TYR A 20 16.41 -16.89 -6.82
CA TYR A 20 15.32 -17.12 -7.79
C TYR A 20 14.34 -15.94 -7.85
N TYR A 21 13.88 -15.46 -6.69
CA TYR A 21 12.92 -14.34 -6.63
C TYR A 21 13.56 -12.98 -6.93
N MET A 22 14.86 -12.84 -6.76
CA MET A 22 15.61 -11.63 -7.14
C MET A 22 15.94 -11.57 -8.63
N ASP A 23 15.88 -12.68 -9.38
CA ASP A 23 16.14 -12.66 -10.81
C ASP A 23 14.85 -12.26 -11.58
N PRO A 24 14.78 -11.04 -12.15
CA PRO A 24 13.59 -10.54 -12.81
C PRO A 24 13.17 -11.40 -14.02
N ARG A 25 14.10 -12.12 -14.63
CA ARG A 25 13.85 -12.98 -15.81
C ARG A 25 12.88 -14.12 -15.50
N ASN A 26 12.80 -14.54 -14.25
CA ASN A 26 11.86 -15.60 -13.82
C ASN A 26 10.40 -15.13 -13.77
N PHE A 27 10.13 -13.82 -13.93
CA PHE A 27 8.82 -13.20 -13.72
C PHE A 27 8.35 -12.37 -14.92
N LEU A 28 8.93 -12.54 -16.09
CA LEU A 28 8.52 -11.87 -17.32
C LEU A 28 7.36 -12.64 -18.00
N ASN A 29 6.29 -12.83 -17.25
CA ASN A 29 5.05 -13.48 -17.69
C ASN A 29 3.84 -12.58 -17.36
N ASP A 30 2.64 -12.99 -17.81
CA ASP A 30 1.41 -12.17 -17.75
C ASP A 30 1.02 -11.67 -16.36
N THR A 31 1.47 -12.32 -15.29
CA THR A 31 1.19 -11.90 -13.90
C THR A 31 2.43 -11.37 -13.20
N GLY A 32 3.56 -12.04 -13.29
CA GLY A 32 4.80 -11.65 -12.60
C GLY A 32 5.35 -10.29 -13.04
N VAL A 33 5.04 -9.86 -14.26
CA VAL A 33 5.48 -8.57 -14.81
C VAL A 33 4.93 -7.38 -14.02
N TYR A 34 3.81 -7.50 -13.35
CA TYR A 34 3.21 -6.40 -12.59
C TYR A 34 4.04 -5.96 -11.38
N GLN A 35 4.93 -6.80 -10.85
CA GLN A 35 5.85 -6.38 -9.80
C GLN A 35 6.83 -5.29 -10.24
N PHE A 36 7.01 -5.10 -11.55
CA PHE A 36 7.86 -4.06 -12.14
C PHE A 36 7.11 -2.81 -12.56
N MET A 37 5.78 -2.77 -12.36
CA MET A 37 4.98 -1.59 -12.67
C MET A 37 5.42 -0.40 -11.81
N THR A 38 5.59 0.75 -12.46
CA THR A 38 6.04 1.99 -11.82
C THR A 38 4.99 2.54 -10.85
N HIS A 39 5.41 2.85 -9.63
CA HIS A 39 4.56 3.39 -8.57
C HIS A 39 4.50 4.92 -8.55
N SER A 40 5.37 5.62 -9.27
CA SER A 40 5.26 7.06 -9.44
C SER A 40 4.13 7.43 -10.39
N TYR A 41 3.60 8.65 -10.23
CA TYR A 41 2.69 9.24 -11.19
C TYR A 41 3.46 9.70 -12.44
N ASP A 42 3.04 9.26 -13.63
CA ASP A 42 3.60 9.69 -14.91
C ASP A 42 2.53 10.25 -15.88
N GLY A 43 1.24 10.14 -15.50
CA GLY A 43 0.11 10.61 -16.30
C GLY A 43 -0.28 9.72 -17.48
N SER A 44 0.54 8.71 -17.83
CA SER A 44 0.21 7.77 -18.89
C SER A 44 -0.63 6.62 -18.36
N ASN A 45 -1.79 6.37 -18.94
CA ASN A 45 -2.73 5.31 -18.46
C ASN A 45 -3.05 5.37 -16.95
N GLN A 46 -2.83 6.54 -16.34
CA GLN A 46 -3.07 6.80 -14.92
C GLN A 46 -4.15 7.88 -14.79
N ASN A 47 -5.41 7.46 -14.82
CA ASN A 47 -6.57 8.35 -14.82
C ASN A 47 -7.75 7.74 -14.08
N ALA A 48 -8.83 8.48 -13.91
CA ALA A 48 -10.01 8.02 -13.17
C ALA A 48 -10.66 6.76 -13.78
N ASN A 49 -10.59 6.56 -15.11
CA ASN A 49 -11.18 5.37 -15.75
C ASN A 49 -10.35 4.12 -15.43
N THR A 50 -9.02 4.20 -15.43
CA THR A 50 -8.17 3.08 -15.06
C THR A 50 -8.32 2.74 -13.57
N VAL A 51 -8.42 3.75 -12.70
CA VAL A 51 -8.72 3.53 -11.27
C VAL A 51 -10.11 2.88 -11.11
N ALA A 52 -11.13 3.31 -11.88
CA ALA A 52 -12.46 2.69 -11.84
C ALA A 52 -12.42 1.20 -12.20
N ALA A 53 -11.56 0.82 -13.15
CA ALA A 53 -11.37 -0.60 -13.49
C ALA A 53 -10.73 -1.38 -12.33
N VAL A 54 -9.74 -0.81 -11.62
CA VAL A 54 -9.09 -1.44 -10.45
C VAL A 54 -10.07 -1.64 -9.29
N VAL A 55 -10.96 -0.67 -9.03
CA VAL A 55 -11.90 -0.74 -7.89
C VAL A 55 -13.20 -1.46 -8.22
N LYS A 56 -13.38 -1.95 -9.43
CA LYS A 56 -14.58 -2.68 -9.87
C LYS A 56 -14.80 -3.91 -8.97
N GLY A 57 -16.06 -4.14 -8.56
CA GLY A 57 -16.43 -5.21 -7.64
C GLY A 57 -16.04 -4.96 -6.18
N THR A 58 -15.55 -3.77 -5.84
CA THR A 58 -15.19 -3.42 -4.46
C THR A 58 -16.13 -2.36 -3.89
N PHE A 59 -16.04 -2.11 -2.58
CA PHE A 59 -16.81 -1.05 -1.91
C PHE A 59 -16.56 0.34 -2.52
N MET A 60 -15.43 0.57 -3.15
CA MET A 60 -15.07 1.84 -3.77
C MET A 60 -15.78 2.07 -5.11
N GLU A 61 -16.34 1.04 -5.73
CA GLU A 61 -17.19 1.19 -6.93
C GLU A 61 -18.53 1.84 -6.59
N THR A 62 -19.14 1.45 -5.47
CA THR A 62 -20.52 1.79 -5.14
C THR A 62 -20.68 2.87 -4.07
N ARG A 63 -19.72 3.00 -3.15
CA ARG A 63 -19.79 4.01 -2.10
C ARG A 63 -19.26 5.37 -2.59
N LYS A 64 -19.78 6.43 -2.00
CA LYS A 64 -19.31 7.81 -2.25
C LYS A 64 -18.30 8.20 -1.18
N PRO A 65 -17.13 8.77 -1.55
CA PRO A 65 -16.12 9.18 -0.58
C PRO A 65 -16.48 10.48 0.16
N GLY A 66 -17.40 11.29 -0.36
CA GLY A 66 -17.68 12.63 0.15
C GLY A 66 -16.65 13.68 -0.29
N GLY A 67 -16.64 14.85 0.38
CA GLY A 67 -15.62 15.89 0.15
C GLY A 67 -15.62 16.50 -1.25
N GLY A 68 -16.78 16.52 -1.93
CA GLY A 68 -16.92 17.07 -3.29
C GLY A 68 -16.59 16.10 -4.42
N TYR A 69 -16.15 14.88 -4.10
CA TYR A 69 -15.88 13.84 -5.12
C TYR A 69 -17.10 12.95 -5.35
N SER A 70 -17.43 12.74 -6.62
CA SER A 70 -18.57 11.90 -7.03
C SER A 70 -18.34 10.42 -6.77
N ASN A 71 -17.09 9.96 -6.83
CA ASN A 71 -16.70 8.57 -6.63
C ASN A 71 -15.23 8.46 -6.18
N TYR A 72 -14.84 7.25 -5.70
CA TYR A 72 -13.48 6.97 -5.27
C TYR A 72 -12.44 7.05 -6.39
N ALA A 73 -12.82 6.69 -7.62
CA ALA A 73 -11.89 6.73 -8.75
C ALA A 73 -11.39 8.15 -9.02
N SER A 74 -12.29 9.13 -9.01
CA SER A 74 -11.95 10.55 -9.18
C SER A 74 -11.08 11.07 -8.01
N LEU A 75 -11.43 10.70 -6.77
CA LEU A 75 -10.66 11.09 -5.59
C LEU A 75 -9.25 10.50 -5.63
N ILE A 76 -9.12 9.18 -5.84
CA ILE A 76 -7.83 8.49 -5.85
C ILE A 76 -6.94 8.99 -6.99
N ASN A 77 -7.52 9.26 -8.17
CA ASN A 77 -6.78 9.87 -9.27
C ASN A 77 -6.24 11.26 -8.92
N ALA A 78 -7.06 12.11 -8.31
CA ALA A 78 -6.63 13.43 -7.87
C ALA A 78 -5.52 13.34 -6.79
N VAL A 79 -5.67 12.43 -5.84
CA VAL A 79 -4.66 12.17 -4.81
C VAL A 79 -3.36 11.66 -5.42
N GLY A 80 -3.42 10.67 -6.31
CA GLY A 80 -2.24 10.10 -6.97
C GLY A 80 -1.42 11.17 -7.66
N LYS A 81 -2.08 12.03 -8.44
CA LYS A 81 -1.46 13.19 -9.09
C LYS A 81 -0.82 14.15 -8.07
N ALA A 82 -1.55 14.49 -7.01
CA ALA A 82 -1.09 15.45 -5.98
C ALA A 82 0.05 14.90 -5.11
N SER A 83 0.15 13.58 -4.95
CA SER A 83 1.19 12.89 -4.14
C SER A 83 2.32 12.31 -4.99
N ASN A 84 2.28 12.48 -6.30
CA ASN A 84 3.24 11.88 -7.23
C ASN A 84 3.32 10.33 -7.12
N VAL A 85 2.19 9.68 -6.86
CA VAL A 85 2.05 8.22 -6.78
C VAL A 85 1.03 7.74 -7.80
N ASN A 86 1.31 6.63 -8.46
CA ASN A 86 0.40 5.98 -9.40
C ASN A 86 -0.97 5.69 -8.73
N PRO A 87 -2.07 6.29 -9.20
CA PRO A 87 -3.38 6.12 -8.58
C PRO A 87 -3.91 4.69 -8.66
N ASN A 88 -3.52 3.92 -9.69
CA ASN A 88 -3.89 2.51 -9.79
C ASN A 88 -3.25 1.67 -8.68
N VAL A 89 -1.99 1.98 -8.34
CA VAL A 89 -1.28 1.35 -7.20
C VAL A 89 -1.94 1.73 -5.88
N LEU A 90 -2.29 3.00 -5.68
CA LEU A 90 -3.01 3.44 -4.47
C LEU A 90 -4.35 2.71 -4.31
N ALA A 91 -5.12 2.59 -5.40
CA ALA A 91 -6.39 1.87 -5.38
C ALA A 91 -6.21 0.40 -5.02
N ALA A 92 -5.24 -0.29 -5.64
CA ALA A 92 -4.93 -1.69 -5.34
C ALA A 92 -4.49 -1.88 -3.89
N MET A 93 -3.64 -1.00 -3.36
CA MET A 93 -3.22 -1.02 -1.95
C MET A 93 -4.41 -0.86 -0.99
N ILE A 94 -5.33 0.06 -1.27
CA ILE A 94 -6.54 0.22 -0.46
C ILE A 94 -7.39 -1.05 -0.47
N VAL A 95 -7.57 -1.68 -1.63
CA VAL A 95 -8.31 -2.96 -1.73
C VAL A 95 -7.60 -4.05 -0.91
N GLN A 96 -6.29 -4.13 -0.99
CA GLN A 96 -5.50 -5.10 -0.22
C GLN A 96 -5.66 -4.89 1.28
N GLU A 97 -5.58 -3.65 1.76
CA GLU A 97 -5.62 -3.31 3.19
C GLU A 97 -7.02 -3.38 3.79
N GLN A 98 -8.07 -3.02 3.03
CA GLN A 98 -9.44 -2.91 3.52
C GLN A 98 -10.35 -4.06 3.06
N GLY A 99 -9.86 -4.90 2.15
CA GLY A 99 -10.64 -5.94 1.51
C GLY A 99 -11.69 -5.39 0.53
N SER A 100 -12.22 -6.26 -0.34
CA SER A 100 -13.21 -5.85 -1.36
C SER A 100 -14.50 -5.28 -0.76
N LYS A 101 -14.89 -5.71 0.44
CA LYS A 101 -16.12 -5.26 1.12
C LYS A 101 -15.94 -3.95 1.91
N GLY A 102 -14.71 -3.56 2.27
CA GLY A 102 -14.42 -2.35 3.03
C GLY A 102 -15.18 -2.27 4.34
N THR A 103 -15.13 -3.31 5.15
CA THR A 103 -15.86 -3.42 6.43
C THR A 103 -15.02 -3.06 7.65
N SER A 104 -13.76 -2.67 7.45
CA SER A 104 -12.85 -2.30 8.54
C SER A 104 -13.34 -1.07 9.30
N SER A 105 -13.25 -1.13 10.62
CA SER A 105 -13.53 0.02 11.49
C SER A 105 -12.57 1.20 11.24
N LEU A 106 -11.37 0.95 10.69
CA LEU A 106 -10.39 1.99 10.35
C LEU A 106 -10.88 2.95 9.26
N ILE A 107 -11.86 2.55 8.45
CA ILE A 107 -12.42 3.38 7.38
C ILE A 107 -13.89 3.71 7.58
N SER A 108 -14.49 3.36 8.74
CA SER A 108 -15.92 3.61 9.00
C SER A 108 -16.22 5.07 9.36
N GLY A 109 -15.29 5.78 9.98
CA GLY A 109 -15.49 7.11 10.54
C GLY A 109 -16.46 7.16 11.73
N THR A 110 -16.85 6.01 12.31
CA THR A 110 -17.88 5.92 13.36
C THR A 110 -17.36 5.44 14.71
N VAL A 111 -16.09 5.12 14.82
CA VAL A 111 -15.49 4.57 16.05
C VAL A 111 -15.57 5.60 17.18
N ARG A 112 -16.11 5.19 18.33
CA ARG A 112 -16.25 6.04 19.52
C ARG A 112 -14.89 6.60 19.94
N GLY A 113 -14.79 7.92 20.15
CA GLY A 113 -13.55 8.64 20.48
C GLY A 113 -12.72 9.05 19.25
N TYR A 114 -13.03 8.50 18.07
CA TYR A 114 -12.34 8.76 16.80
C TYR A 114 -13.31 9.02 15.65
N LYS A 115 -14.52 9.50 15.96
CA LYS A 115 -15.54 9.79 14.94
C LYS A 115 -15.01 10.80 13.93
N GLY A 116 -15.18 10.47 12.63
CA GLY A 116 -14.71 11.29 11.52
C GLY A 116 -13.23 11.12 11.15
N TYR A 117 -12.49 10.22 11.84
CA TYR A 117 -11.11 9.86 11.45
C TYR A 117 -11.07 8.55 10.68
N TYR A 118 -10.14 8.46 9.73
CA TYR A 118 -10.01 7.35 8.78
C TYR A 118 -8.56 6.94 8.59
N ASN A 119 -8.30 5.65 8.32
CA ASN A 119 -6.97 5.13 8.01
C ASN A 119 -7.07 4.07 6.91
N PHE A 120 -7.03 4.50 5.66
CA PHE A 120 -7.25 3.64 4.50
C PHE A 120 -6.08 2.70 4.18
N PHE A 121 -4.88 2.98 4.68
CA PHE A 121 -3.68 2.18 4.44
C PHE A 121 -3.18 1.43 5.66
N ASN A 122 -3.97 1.34 6.73
CA ASN A 122 -3.61 0.68 7.99
C ASN A 122 -2.26 1.16 8.58
N VAL A 123 -1.87 2.40 8.30
CA VAL A 123 -0.61 2.95 8.83
C VAL A 123 -0.65 2.96 10.35
N ASN A 124 0.39 2.39 10.97
CA ASN A 124 0.50 2.23 12.43
C ASN A 124 -0.63 1.40 13.09
N ALA A 125 -1.37 0.61 12.30
CA ALA A 125 -2.45 -0.24 12.77
C ALA A 125 -1.93 -1.62 13.23
N TYR A 126 -1.15 -1.67 14.29
CA TYR A 126 -0.64 -2.88 14.92
C TYR A 126 -1.05 -2.95 16.40
N GLU A 127 -0.99 -4.12 17.00
CA GLU A 127 -1.30 -4.31 18.42
C GLU A 127 -0.14 -3.91 19.32
N THR A 128 -0.47 -3.27 20.44
CA THR A 128 0.47 -2.96 21.52
C THR A 128 -0.14 -3.41 22.84
N PRO A 129 0.63 -3.51 23.94
CA PRO A 129 0.07 -3.85 25.25
C PRO A 129 -1.04 -2.90 25.71
N SER A 130 -1.04 -1.65 25.25
CA SER A 130 -2.00 -0.60 25.67
C SER A 130 -3.19 -0.44 24.71
N HIS A 131 -3.04 -0.79 23.41
CA HIS A 131 -4.08 -0.55 22.42
C HIS A 131 -4.10 -1.65 21.35
N ASN A 132 -5.32 -1.99 20.91
CA ASN A 132 -5.51 -2.82 19.73
C ASN A 132 -5.17 -2.08 18.43
N LYS A 133 -5.05 -2.81 17.32
CA LYS A 133 -4.71 -2.28 16.00
C LYS A 133 -5.62 -1.16 15.50
N ILE A 134 -6.94 -1.23 15.80
CA ILE A 134 -7.90 -0.21 15.39
C ILE A 134 -7.63 1.10 16.13
N THR A 135 -7.46 1.02 17.44
CA THR A 135 -7.17 2.19 18.28
C THR A 135 -5.85 2.84 17.86
N ASN A 136 -4.77 2.08 17.70
CA ASN A 136 -3.47 2.63 17.28
C ASN A 136 -3.55 3.29 15.90
N GLY A 137 -4.20 2.64 14.93
CA GLY A 137 -4.38 3.21 13.59
C GLY A 137 -5.22 4.51 13.60
N LEU A 138 -6.21 4.62 14.47
CA LEU A 138 -7.03 5.85 14.60
C LEU A 138 -6.36 6.94 15.44
N ILE A 139 -5.54 6.59 16.43
CA ILE A 139 -4.65 7.56 17.10
C ILE A 139 -3.71 8.19 16.07
N TYR A 140 -3.09 7.35 15.23
CA TYR A 140 -2.23 7.84 14.16
C TYR A 140 -2.99 8.79 13.21
N ALA A 141 -4.16 8.38 12.74
CA ALA A 141 -5.01 9.20 11.88
C ALA A 141 -5.37 10.55 12.51
N LYS A 142 -5.74 10.56 13.79
CA LYS A 142 -6.08 11.77 14.53
C LYS A 142 -4.89 12.72 14.65
N ASN A 143 -3.71 12.19 15.00
CA ASN A 143 -2.49 12.98 15.16
C ASN A 143 -1.98 13.56 13.82
N HIS A 144 -2.38 12.97 12.69
CA HIS A 144 -2.00 13.44 11.35
C HIS A 144 -3.12 14.20 10.62
N GLY A 145 -4.25 14.49 11.30
CA GLY A 145 -5.36 15.26 10.72
C GLY A 145 -6.12 14.51 9.63
N TRP A 146 -6.15 13.16 9.66
CA TRP A 146 -6.87 12.34 8.69
C TRP A 146 -8.37 12.28 9.03
N ASN A 147 -9.01 13.45 9.03
CA ASN A 147 -10.38 13.68 9.46
C ASN A 147 -11.42 13.62 8.31
N SER A 148 -11.03 13.14 7.16
CA SER A 148 -11.89 12.88 6.01
C SER A 148 -11.33 11.71 5.18
N VAL A 149 -12.14 11.13 4.30
CA VAL A 149 -11.68 10.12 3.33
C VAL A 149 -10.52 10.67 2.50
N TYR A 150 -10.66 11.91 1.99
CA TYR A 150 -9.61 12.57 1.22
C TYR A 150 -8.31 12.73 2.01
N SER A 151 -8.36 13.31 3.21
CA SER A 151 -7.13 13.54 4.00
C SER A 151 -6.45 12.24 4.41
N SER A 152 -7.21 11.18 4.66
CA SER A 152 -6.65 9.86 4.95
C SER A 152 -5.97 9.23 3.73
N ILE A 153 -6.62 9.24 2.57
CA ILE A 153 -6.02 8.68 1.33
C ILE A 153 -4.83 9.54 0.90
N LYS A 154 -4.92 10.87 0.99
CA LYS A 154 -3.82 11.78 0.68
C LYS A 154 -2.62 11.57 1.62
N GLY A 155 -2.87 11.52 2.93
CA GLY A 155 -1.81 11.31 3.91
C GLY A 155 -1.12 9.95 3.78
N GLY A 156 -1.87 8.89 3.48
CA GLY A 156 -1.30 7.56 3.19
C GLY A 156 -0.48 7.53 1.89
N ALA A 157 -0.93 8.24 0.85
CA ALA A 157 -0.20 8.38 -0.40
C ALA A 157 1.12 9.17 -0.20
N ASP A 158 1.09 10.26 0.57
CA ASP A 158 2.29 11.04 0.90
C ASP A 158 3.28 10.24 1.74
N PHE A 159 2.79 9.45 2.70
CA PHE A 159 3.60 8.50 3.47
C PHE A 159 4.30 7.52 2.52
N TYR A 160 3.56 6.92 1.58
CA TYR A 160 4.10 5.96 0.62
C TYR A 160 5.14 6.59 -0.33
N TYR A 161 4.86 7.80 -0.83
CA TYR A 161 5.82 8.55 -1.63
C TYR A 161 7.13 8.78 -0.88
N ARG A 162 7.04 9.35 0.32
CA ARG A 162 8.21 9.69 1.14
C ARG A 162 9.05 8.47 1.49
N ASP A 163 8.42 7.36 1.85
CA ASP A 163 9.13 6.21 2.40
C ASP A 163 9.63 5.23 1.34
N TYR A 164 9.03 5.24 0.14
CA TYR A 164 9.40 4.30 -0.93
C TYR A 164 9.68 4.97 -2.27
N VAL A 165 8.71 5.66 -2.86
CA VAL A 165 8.82 6.18 -4.24
C VAL A 165 9.96 7.18 -4.38
N SER A 166 10.06 8.15 -3.46
CA SER A 166 11.14 9.16 -3.46
C SER A 166 12.53 8.56 -3.21
N LYS A 167 12.58 7.37 -2.60
CA LYS A 167 13.82 6.62 -2.32
C LYS A 167 14.18 5.65 -3.45
N LYS A 168 13.62 5.82 -4.64
CA LYS A 168 13.84 4.95 -5.80
C LYS A 168 13.38 3.49 -5.62
N GLN A 169 12.59 3.19 -4.58
CA GLN A 169 11.90 1.92 -4.40
C GLN A 169 10.54 1.99 -5.10
N ASN A 170 10.56 2.24 -6.39
CA ASN A 170 9.46 2.70 -7.23
C ASN A 170 8.76 1.56 -7.99
N THR A 171 8.82 0.34 -7.48
CA THR A 171 8.10 -0.85 -7.94
C THR A 171 7.95 -1.81 -6.77
N TYR A 172 7.05 -2.79 -6.84
CA TYR A 172 6.98 -3.83 -5.82
C TYR A 172 8.29 -4.61 -5.69
N TYR A 173 8.94 -4.90 -6.83
CA TYR A 173 10.25 -5.54 -6.86
C TYR A 173 11.32 -4.72 -6.11
N LEU A 174 11.47 -3.44 -6.41
CA LEU A 174 12.45 -2.56 -5.75
C LEU A 174 12.10 -2.31 -4.27
N LYS A 175 10.81 -2.24 -3.94
CA LYS A 175 10.33 -2.12 -2.58
C LYS A 175 10.68 -3.37 -1.75
N LYS A 176 10.63 -4.55 -2.38
CA LYS A 176 11.00 -5.82 -1.73
C LYS A 176 12.50 -6.01 -1.60
N PHE A 177 13.25 -5.82 -2.66
CA PHE A 177 14.67 -6.22 -2.69
C PHE A 177 15.65 -5.06 -2.53
N ASN A 178 15.24 -3.84 -2.84
CA ASN A 178 16.04 -2.62 -2.76
C ASN A 178 17.43 -2.77 -3.41
N VAL A 179 17.45 -3.23 -4.65
CA VAL A 179 18.67 -3.51 -5.42
C VAL A 179 19.04 -2.38 -6.40
N ASN A 180 18.51 -1.18 -6.20
CA ASN A 180 18.77 -0.07 -7.10
C ASN A 180 20.23 0.42 -6.96
N ASN A 181 20.99 0.31 -8.05
CA ASN A 181 22.35 0.84 -8.12
C ASN A 181 22.34 2.37 -7.94
N GLY A 182 23.24 2.88 -7.12
CA GLY A 182 23.34 4.30 -6.77
C GLY A 182 22.62 4.69 -5.47
N LEU A 183 22.05 3.72 -4.74
CA LEU A 183 21.69 3.89 -3.34
C LEU A 183 22.85 3.49 -2.45
N SER A 184 23.11 4.27 -1.41
CA SER A 184 24.19 3.99 -0.43
C SER A 184 23.96 2.75 0.43
N SER A 185 22.73 2.21 0.43
CA SER A 185 22.31 1.12 1.31
C SER A 185 21.42 0.10 0.58
N VAL A 186 22.00 -0.53 -0.45
CA VAL A 186 21.38 -1.65 -1.17
C VAL A 186 21.00 -2.78 -0.20
N ALA A 187 19.88 -3.46 -0.45
CA ALA A 187 19.34 -4.56 0.35
C ALA A 187 18.93 -4.18 1.80
N THR A 188 18.82 -2.89 2.11
CA THR A 188 18.19 -2.40 3.34
C THR A 188 16.81 -1.83 3.04
N HIS A 189 16.05 -1.43 4.08
CA HIS A 189 14.72 -0.85 3.93
C HIS A 189 13.79 -1.70 3.03
N GLN A 190 13.88 -3.02 3.18
CA GLN A 190 13.08 -3.98 2.43
C GLN A 190 11.69 -4.08 3.05
N TYR A 191 10.67 -3.98 2.20
CA TYR A 191 9.29 -4.18 2.62
C TYR A 191 8.93 -5.66 2.59
N MET A 192 8.23 -6.12 3.64
CA MET A 192 7.70 -7.45 3.89
C MET A 192 8.75 -8.58 4.08
N THR A 193 8.42 -9.50 4.97
CA THR A 193 9.24 -10.68 5.29
C THR A 193 9.18 -11.74 4.20
N ASN A 194 8.02 -11.90 3.55
CA ASN A 194 7.81 -12.91 2.51
C ASN A 194 8.69 -12.66 1.29
N VAL A 195 9.55 -13.62 0.93
CA VAL A 195 10.42 -13.50 -0.25
C VAL A 195 9.64 -13.46 -1.57
N GLN A 196 8.47 -14.08 -1.61
CA GLN A 196 7.58 -14.12 -2.79
C GLN A 196 6.73 -12.85 -2.93
N GLY A 197 6.64 -12.04 -1.89
CA GLY A 197 5.62 -11.01 -1.76
C GLY A 197 5.60 -9.90 -2.82
N ALA A 198 6.62 -9.80 -3.67
CA ALA A 198 6.60 -8.87 -4.80
C ALA A 198 5.99 -9.50 -6.06
N ALA A 199 6.03 -10.83 -6.18
CA ALA A 199 5.62 -11.59 -7.36
C ALA A 199 4.24 -12.26 -7.20
N GLY A 200 3.66 -12.26 -5.99
CA GLY A 200 2.38 -12.90 -5.63
C GLY A 200 1.20 -11.97 -5.54
#